data_a74adbda263450a394a6f649d3c8e385
#
_entry.id   a74adbda263450a394a6f649d3c8e385
#
_cell.length_a   1.000
_cell.length_b   1.000
_cell.length_c   1.000
_cell.angle_alpha   90.00
_cell.angle_beta   90.00
_cell.angle_gamma   90.00
#
_symmetry.space_group_name_H-M   'P 1'
#
loop_
_entity.id
_entity.type
_entity.pdbx_description
1 polymer ?
#
loop_
_entity_poly.entity_id
_entity_poly.type
_entity_poly.pdbx_seq_one_letter_code
_entity_poly.pdbx_strand_id
1 'polypeptide(L)'
;MPNTKSAIRRVRRVIKQTQTNRIRKSKYKQAVKEMDLLIKSKDKDKAKKYFSKFQSILMQVAKVGTISKKTAARKISRISKKI
;
A
#
# COMPACT_ATOMS: atom_id res chain seq x y z
N MET A 1 -30.61 20.88 -8.51
CA MET A 1 -30.18 19.49 -8.34
C MET A 1 -29.55 18.97 -9.62
N PRO A 2 -28.30 18.48 -9.58
CA PRO A 2 -27.69 17.93 -10.78
C PRO A 2 -28.17 16.49 -11.00
N ASN A 3 -29.37 16.36 -11.55
CA ASN A 3 -29.92 15.07 -11.94
C ASN A 3 -29.51 14.70 -13.38
N THR A 4 -28.35 15.17 -13.81
CA THR A 4 -27.83 14.81 -15.12
C THR A 4 -27.13 13.44 -15.05
N LYS A 5 -27.22 12.66 -16.10
CA LYS A 5 -26.55 11.37 -16.20
C LYS A 5 -25.04 11.48 -15.93
N SER A 6 -24.43 12.59 -16.35
CA SER A 6 -23.01 12.85 -16.11
C SER A 6 -22.68 13.04 -14.63
N ALA A 7 -23.52 13.71 -13.86
CA ALA A 7 -23.35 13.88 -12.42
C ALA A 7 -23.44 12.54 -11.68
N ILE A 8 -24.39 11.68 -12.06
CA ILE A 8 -24.55 10.34 -11.48
C ILE A 8 -23.32 9.48 -11.77
N ARG A 9 -22.80 9.50 -12.98
CA ARG A 9 -21.58 8.77 -13.36
C ARG A 9 -20.37 9.25 -12.55
N ARG A 10 -20.27 10.56 -12.32
CA ARG A 10 -19.19 11.15 -11.55
C ARG A 10 -19.22 10.69 -10.10
N VAL A 11 -20.38 10.66 -9.47
CA VAL A 11 -20.56 10.18 -8.10
C VAL A 11 -20.18 8.70 -7.99
N ARG A 12 -20.63 7.87 -8.92
CA ARG A 12 -20.26 6.44 -8.95
C ARG A 12 -18.76 6.25 -9.08
N ARG A 13 -18.09 7.03 -9.92
CA ARG A 13 -16.65 6.98 -10.10
C ARG A 13 -15.92 7.33 -8.81
N VAL A 14 -16.34 8.39 -8.12
CA VAL A 14 -15.73 8.83 -6.86
C VAL A 14 -15.87 7.76 -5.79
N ILE A 15 -17.05 7.17 -5.64
CA ILE A 15 -17.28 6.08 -4.68
C ILE A 15 -16.36 4.90 -4.99
N LYS A 16 -16.25 4.49 -6.22
CA LYS A 16 -15.41 3.38 -6.66
C LYS A 16 -13.93 3.65 -6.38
N GLN A 17 -13.46 4.86 -6.67
CA GLN A 17 -12.08 5.27 -6.39
C GLN A 17 -11.80 5.28 -4.89
N THR A 18 -12.72 5.77 -4.07
CA THR A 18 -12.58 5.78 -2.61
C THR A 18 -12.45 4.38 -2.06
N GLN A 19 -13.28 3.44 -2.52
CA GLN A 19 -13.21 2.05 -2.11
C GLN A 19 -11.89 1.41 -2.51
N THR A 20 -11.44 1.64 -3.74
CA THR A 20 -10.18 1.12 -4.25
C THR A 20 -9.01 1.66 -3.43
N ASN A 21 -9.01 2.95 -3.09
CA ASN A 21 -7.97 3.57 -2.27
C ASN A 21 -7.95 3.00 -0.85
N ARG A 22 -9.10 2.73 -0.26
CA ARG A 22 -9.20 2.08 1.05
C ARG A 22 -8.55 0.70 1.03
N ILE A 23 -8.82 -0.09 0.01
CA ILE A 23 -8.24 -1.42 -0.17
C ILE A 23 -6.71 -1.32 -0.29
N ARG A 24 -6.21 -0.37 -1.07
CA ARG A 24 -4.78 -0.13 -1.25
C ARG A 24 -4.10 0.29 0.04
N LYS A 25 -4.70 1.22 0.78
CA LYS A 25 -4.19 1.64 2.10
C LYS A 25 -4.17 0.48 3.09
N SER A 26 -5.22 -0.33 3.08
CA SER A 26 -5.32 -1.50 3.94
C SER A 26 -4.22 -2.51 3.63
N LYS A 27 -3.97 -2.81 2.36
CA LYS A 27 -2.87 -3.68 1.93
C LYS A 27 -1.52 -3.14 2.37
N TYR A 28 -1.30 -1.85 2.22
CA TYR A 28 -0.07 -1.19 2.63
C TYR A 28 0.16 -1.33 4.14
N LYS A 29 -0.84 -0.99 4.95
CA LYS A 29 -0.75 -1.10 6.41
C LYS A 29 -0.51 -2.54 6.86
N GLN A 30 -1.19 -3.50 6.24
CA GLN A 30 -1.02 -4.91 6.54
C GLN A 30 0.39 -5.40 6.19
N ALA A 31 0.91 -4.99 5.04
CA ALA A 31 2.25 -5.35 4.61
C ALA A 31 3.31 -4.83 5.59
N VAL A 32 3.19 -3.58 6.02
CA VAL A 32 4.09 -2.98 7.02
C VAL A 32 4.01 -3.74 8.35
N LYS A 33 2.81 -4.05 8.80
CA LYS A 33 2.58 -4.77 10.05
C LYS A 33 3.17 -6.18 10.03
N GLU A 34 2.96 -6.91 8.95
CA GLU A 34 3.53 -8.26 8.79
C GLU A 34 5.06 -8.22 8.75
N MET A 35 5.63 -7.25 8.04
CA MET A 35 7.08 -7.08 7.97
C MET A 35 7.67 -6.79 9.34
N ASP A 36 7.05 -5.90 10.12
CA ASP A 36 7.48 -5.59 11.48
C ASP A 36 7.41 -6.81 12.40
N LEU A 37 6.36 -7.62 12.28
CA LEU A 37 6.23 -8.86 13.05
C LEU A 37 7.35 -9.86 12.72
N LEU A 38 7.69 -10.01 11.44
CA LEU A 38 8.76 -10.90 11.01
C LEU A 38 10.13 -10.42 11.51
N ILE A 39 10.36 -9.11 11.53
CA ILE A 39 11.58 -8.52 12.08
C ILE A 39 11.67 -8.77 13.58
N LYS A 40 10.57 -8.57 14.31
CA LYS A 40 10.50 -8.81 15.76
C LYS A 40 10.70 -10.28 16.12
N SER A 41 10.23 -11.20 15.30
CA SER A 41 10.38 -12.64 15.52
C SER A 41 11.79 -13.14 15.27
N LYS A 42 12.67 -12.30 14.73
CA LYS A 42 14.05 -12.61 14.37
C LYS A 42 14.19 -13.74 13.35
N ASP A 43 13.15 -14.05 12.61
CA ASP A 43 13.17 -15.02 11.52
C ASP A 43 13.65 -14.35 10.25
N LYS A 44 14.96 -14.27 10.07
CA LYS A 44 15.58 -13.59 8.94
C LYS A 44 15.21 -14.19 7.59
N ASP A 45 15.06 -15.50 7.52
CA ASP A 45 14.74 -16.19 6.26
C ASP A 45 13.32 -15.82 5.77
N LYS A 46 12.34 -15.88 6.66
CA LYS A 46 10.97 -15.47 6.34
C LYS A 46 10.89 -13.98 6.03
N ALA A 47 11.62 -13.15 6.79
CA ALA A 47 11.68 -11.72 6.58
C ALA A 47 12.23 -11.38 5.18
N LYS A 48 13.29 -12.04 4.75
CA LYS A 48 13.86 -11.85 3.40
C LYS A 48 12.90 -12.27 2.30
N LYS A 49 12.22 -13.40 2.46
CA LYS A 49 11.23 -13.87 1.49
C LYS A 49 10.05 -12.90 1.39
N TYR A 50 9.55 -12.45 2.51
CA TYR A 50 8.44 -11.51 2.55
C TYR A 50 8.86 -10.12 2.06
N PHE A 51 10.13 -9.74 2.24
CA PHE A 51 10.65 -8.44 1.82
C PHE A 51 10.43 -8.17 0.33
N SER A 52 10.65 -9.16 -0.53
CA SER A 52 10.39 -9.01 -1.97
C SER A 52 8.92 -8.68 -2.23
N LYS A 53 8.01 -9.38 -1.56
CA LYS A 53 6.57 -9.14 -1.67
C LYS A 53 6.19 -7.77 -1.10
N PHE A 54 6.75 -7.42 0.04
CA PHE A 54 6.57 -6.12 0.68
C PHE A 54 6.99 -4.97 -0.24
N GLN A 55 8.15 -5.08 -0.86
CA GLN A 55 8.66 -4.10 -1.79
C GLN A 55 7.72 -3.94 -3.00
N SER A 56 7.24 -5.04 -3.56
CA SER A 56 6.29 -5.05 -4.66
C SER A 56 4.98 -4.34 -4.29
N ILE A 57 4.43 -4.64 -3.12
CA ILE A 57 3.19 -4.02 -2.63
C ILE A 57 3.37 -2.50 -2.48
N LEU A 58 4.47 -2.06 -1.85
CA LEU A 58 4.75 -0.64 -1.67
C LEU A 58 4.92 0.09 -2.99
N MET A 59 5.61 -0.51 -3.94
CA MET A 59 5.80 0.08 -5.26
C MET A 59 4.47 0.20 -6.03
N GLN A 60 3.60 -0.80 -5.95
CA GLN A 60 2.28 -0.73 -6.57
C GLN A 60 1.42 0.37 -5.97
N VAL A 61 1.41 0.49 -4.64
CA VAL A 61 0.65 1.52 -3.93
C VAL A 61 1.19 2.91 -4.25
N ALA A 62 2.51 3.06 -4.36
CA ALA A 62 3.14 4.31 -4.75
C ALA A 62 2.84 4.68 -6.21
N LYS A 63 2.81 3.70 -7.11
CA LYS A 63 2.53 3.91 -8.54
C LYS A 63 1.15 4.51 -8.76
N VAL A 64 0.15 4.09 -7.98
CA VAL A 64 -1.21 4.62 -8.09
C VAL A 64 -1.45 5.89 -7.28
N GLY A 65 -0.43 6.38 -6.58
CA GLY A 65 -0.49 7.65 -5.87
C GLY A 65 -1.12 7.62 -4.48
N THR A 66 -1.39 6.45 -3.92
CA THR A 66 -1.93 6.32 -2.56
C THR A 66 -0.91 6.76 -1.51
N ILE A 67 0.36 6.46 -1.75
CA ILE A 67 1.49 7.00 -0.98
C ILE A 67 2.50 7.60 -1.95
N SER A 68 3.36 8.50 -1.48
CA SER A 68 4.41 9.07 -2.34
C SER A 68 5.51 8.04 -2.58
N LYS A 69 6.17 8.13 -3.74
CA LYS A 69 7.33 7.29 -4.06
C LYS A 69 8.45 7.47 -3.05
N LYS A 70 8.63 8.67 -2.54
CA LYS A 70 9.64 8.97 -1.50
C LYS A 70 9.33 8.22 -0.21
N THR A 71 8.07 8.20 0.23
CA THR A 71 7.64 7.46 1.42
C THR A 71 7.87 5.97 1.26
N ALA A 72 7.51 5.40 0.12
CA ALA A 72 7.74 3.99 -0.19
C ALA A 72 9.23 3.65 -0.16
N ALA A 73 10.06 4.45 -0.81
CA ALA A 73 11.52 4.26 -0.85
C ALA A 73 12.14 4.33 0.55
N ARG A 74 11.73 5.29 1.38
CA ARG A 74 12.22 5.42 2.76
C ARG A 74 11.88 4.19 3.60
N LYS A 75 10.66 3.70 3.51
CA LYS A 75 10.23 2.51 4.26
C LYS A 75 10.97 1.26 3.82
N ILE A 76 11.14 1.06 2.53
CA ILE A 76 11.90 -0.06 1.98
C ILE A 76 13.35 0.00 2.47
N SER A 77 13.98 1.17 2.40
CA SER A 77 15.35 1.37 2.85
C SER A 77 15.52 1.09 4.35
N ARG A 78 14.62 1.61 5.19
CA ARG A 78 14.66 1.38 6.65
C ARG A 78 14.53 -0.09 7.01
N ILE A 79 13.58 -0.77 6.37
CA ILE A 79 13.35 -2.20 6.62
C ILE A 79 14.51 -3.04 6.09
N SER A 80 15.07 -2.69 4.94
CA SER A 80 16.26 -3.34 4.39
C SER A 80 17.43 -3.34 5.39
N LYS A 81 17.62 -2.27 6.14
CA LYS A 81 18.65 -2.18 7.15
C LYS A 81 18.39 -3.05 8.38
N LYS A 82 17.15 -3.37 8.66
CA LYS A 82 16.77 -4.21 9.82
C LYS A 82 16.84 -5.70 9.53
N ILE A 83 16.87 -6.07 8.27
CA ILE A 83 17.04 -7.44 7.81
C ILE A 83 18.53 -7.71 7.67
#